data_2fd06193874116b77ee2a12a0a4dc6f3
#
_entry.id   2fd06193874116b77ee2a12a0a4dc6f3
#
_cell.length_a   1.000
_cell.length_b   1.000
_cell.length_c   1.000
_cell.angle_alpha   90.00
_cell.angle_beta   90.00
_cell.angle_gamma   90.00
#
_symmetry.space_group_name_H-M   'P 1'
#
loop_
_entity.id
_entity.type
_entity.pdbx_description
1 polymer ?
#
loop_
_entity_poly.entity_id
_entity_poly.type
_entity_poly.pdbx_seq_one_letter_code
_entity_poly.pdbx_strand_id
1 'polypeptide(L)'
;MQARYLIVDGHSVIFAWPKLRKLHARRSVLAREALAKELRDYQDWTGVNVVIVFDGRGKHISEISHPHEVQIFYARRGQTADAIIERLASKYATRFDVTVATSDLLERQTVTACGAISISPEELRERIGAARNVK
;
A
#
# COMPACT_ATOMS: atom_id res chain seq x y z
N MET A 1 -22.80 -1.33 4.97
CA MET A 1 -21.52 -1.86 4.43
C MET A 1 -20.37 -1.06 4.96
N GLN A 2 -19.36 -1.73 5.47
CA GLN A 2 -18.17 -1.05 5.92
C GLN A 2 -17.28 -0.70 4.74
N ALA A 3 -16.64 0.46 4.83
CA ALA A 3 -15.63 0.83 3.85
C ALA A 3 -14.46 -0.15 3.94
N ARG A 4 -13.84 -0.41 2.81
CA ARG A 4 -12.68 -1.29 2.70
C ARG A 4 -11.44 -0.46 2.43
N TYR A 5 -10.38 -0.78 3.14
CA TYR A 5 -9.09 -0.11 3.00
C TYR A 5 -8.00 -1.13 2.71
N LEU A 6 -7.12 -0.78 1.81
CA LEU A 6 -5.92 -1.54 1.53
C LEU A 6 -4.73 -0.66 1.84
N ILE A 7 -3.93 -1.06 2.83
CA ILE A 7 -2.71 -0.36 3.19
C ILE A 7 -1.55 -1.14 2.59
N VAL A 8 -0.73 -0.47 1.81
CA VAL A 8 0.35 -1.11 1.05
C VAL A 8 1.70 -0.64 1.56
N ASP A 9 2.54 -1.59 1.97
CA ASP A 9 3.94 -1.34 2.27
C ASP A 9 4.67 -1.21 0.93
N GLY A 10 4.93 0.03 0.52
CA GLY A 10 5.44 0.31 -0.82
C GLY A 10 6.74 -0.40 -1.14
N HIS A 11 7.68 -0.43 -0.19
CA HIS A 11 8.97 -1.08 -0.42
C HIS A 11 8.83 -2.59 -0.56
N SER A 12 7.99 -3.22 0.27
CA SER A 12 7.75 -4.65 0.16
C SER A 12 7.28 -5.02 -1.24
N VAL A 13 6.33 -4.26 -1.77
CA VAL A 13 5.74 -4.56 -3.07
C VAL A 13 6.72 -4.26 -4.20
N ILE A 14 7.40 -3.12 -4.13
CA ILE A 14 8.37 -2.75 -5.16
C ILE A 14 9.46 -3.80 -5.30
N PHE A 15 9.99 -4.30 -4.18
CA PHE A 15 11.05 -5.28 -4.23
C PHE A 15 10.57 -6.69 -4.54
N ALA A 16 9.30 -6.98 -4.30
CA ALA A 16 8.73 -8.30 -4.60
C ALA A 16 8.29 -8.44 -6.05
N TRP A 17 7.87 -7.35 -6.69
CA TRP A 17 7.41 -7.41 -8.07
C TRP A 17 8.56 -7.14 -9.03
N PRO A 18 8.95 -8.11 -9.89
CA PRO A 18 10.13 -7.97 -10.74
C PRO A 18 10.15 -6.71 -11.59
N LYS A 19 9.01 -6.34 -12.16
CA LYS A 19 8.91 -5.15 -12.99
C LYS A 19 9.23 -3.88 -12.19
N LEU A 20 8.68 -3.78 -10.98
CA LEU A 20 8.92 -2.60 -10.15
C LEU A 20 10.34 -2.59 -9.60
N ARG A 21 10.88 -3.76 -9.26
CA ARG A 21 12.25 -3.85 -8.79
C ARG A 21 13.23 -3.36 -9.85
N LYS A 22 12.98 -3.70 -11.12
CA LYS A 22 13.82 -3.22 -12.21
C LYS A 22 13.72 -1.71 -12.38
N LEU A 23 12.53 -1.16 -12.28
CA LEU A 23 12.36 0.30 -12.34
C LEU A 23 13.07 0.99 -11.19
N HIS A 24 12.99 0.41 -9.99
CA HIS A 24 13.64 0.97 -8.81
C HIS A 24 15.15 1.03 -8.98
N ALA A 25 15.74 0.00 -9.61
CA ALA A 25 17.17 -0.03 -9.86
C ALA A 25 17.61 1.10 -10.80
N ARG A 26 16.73 1.54 -11.69
CA ARG A 26 17.03 2.66 -12.56
C ARG A 26 16.82 3.99 -11.85
N ARG A 27 15.64 4.19 -11.24
CA ARG A 27 15.30 5.37 -10.46
C ARG A 27 14.14 5.01 -9.54
N SER A 28 14.32 5.27 -8.26
CA SER A 28 13.30 4.90 -7.28
C SER A 28 11.95 5.58 -7.54
N VAL A 29 11.95 6.80 -8.05
CA VAL A 29 10.71 7.51 -8.32
C VAL A 29 9.87 6.81 -9.39
N LEU A 30 10.52 6.17 -10.37
CA LEU A 30 9.80 5.46 -11.41
C LEU A 30 9.00 4.28 -10.84
N ALA A 31 9.60 3.54 -9.91
CA ALA A 31 8.92 2.43 -9.29
C ALA A 31 7.73 2.91 -8.44
N ARG A 32 7.92 3.99 -7.70
CA ARG A 32 6.84 4.54 -6.87
C ARG A 32 5.67 5.02 -7.72
N GLU A 33 5.96 5.71 -8.82
CA GLU A 33 4.91 6.19 -9.72
C GLU A 33 4.17 5.04 -10.39
N ALA A 34 4.89 4.00 -10.80
CA ALA A 34 4.27 2.84 -11.43
C ALA A 34 3.38 2.10 -10.45
N LEU A 35 3.81 1.95 -9.20
CA LEU A 35 3.00 1.31 -8.18
C LEU A 35 1.74 2.13 -7.89
N ALA A 36 1.89 3.43 -7.75
CA ALA A 36 0.75 4.31 -7.48
C ALA A 36 -0.28 4.22 -8.60
N LYS A 37 0.17 4.14 -9.86
CA LYS A 37 -0.74 4.02 -10.99
C LYS A 37 -1.50 2.70 -10.96
N GLU A 38 -0.84 1.59 -10.71
CA GLU A 38 -1.52 0.30 -10.65
C GLU A 38 -2.54 0.26 -9.52
N LEU A 39 -2.21 0.84 -8.38
CA LEU A 39 -3.11 0.83 -7.25
C LEU A 39 -4.26 1.82 -7.42
N ARG A 40 -4.04 2.92 -8.12
CA ARG A 40 -5.13 3.82 -8.46
C ARG A 40 -6.15 3.11 -9.36
N ASP A 41 -5.66 2.37 -10.36
CA ASP A 41 -6.55 1.59 -11.21
C ASP A 41 -7.34 0.57 -10.39
N TYR A 42 -6.67 -0.12 -9.48
CA TYR A 42 -7.33 -1.09 -8.61
C TYR A 42 -8.42 -0.42 -7.75
N GLN A 43 -8.10 0.74 -7.18
CA GLN A 43 -9.08 1.50 -6.42
C GLN A 43 -10.30 1.87 -7.27
N ASP A 44 -10.06 2.32 -8.49
CA ASP A 44 -11.14 2.68 -9.41
C ASP A 44 -12.01 1.47 -9.76
N TRP A 45 -11.39 0.32 -9.98
CA TRP A 45 -12.12 -0.88 -10.36
C TRP A 45 -12.92 -1.49 -9.22
N THR A 46 -12.43 -1.37 -7.99
CA THR A 46 -13.01 -2.13 -6.85
C THR A 46 -13.73 -1.27 -5.84
N GLY A 47 -13.46 0.02 -5.79
CA GLY A 47 -13.95 0.88 -4.73
C GLY A 47 -13.20 0.72 -3.40
N VAL A 48 -12.14 -0.08 -3.37
CA VAL A 48 -11.30 -0.20 -2.18
C VAL A 48 -10.45 1.07 -2.05
N ASN A 49 -10.44 1.65 -0.86
CA ASN A 49 -9.62 2.83 -0.61
C ASN A 49 -8.17 2.40 -0.37
N VAL A 50 -7.26 2.88 -1.21
CA VAL A 50 -5.86 2.46 -1.15
C VAL A 50 -5.00 3.51 -0.47
N VAL A 51 -4.15 3.06 0.43
CA VAL A 51 -3.15 3.88 1.11
C VAL A 51 -1.80 3.23 0.90
N ILE A 52 -0.85 3.96 0.32
CA ILE A 52 0.51 3.47 0.14
C ILE A 52 1.43 4.18 1.13
N VAL A 53 2.27 3.42 1.81
CA VAL A 53 3.24 3.98 2.75
C VAL A 53 4.63 3.67 2.24
N PHE A 54 5.42 4.70 2.01
CA PHE A 54 6.80 4.57 1.59
C PHE A 54 7.74 4.93 2.74
N ASP A 55 8.85 4.23 2.79
CA ASP A 55 9.92 4.53 3.73
C ASP A 55 10.64 5.78 3.25
N GLY A 56 10.82 6.72 4.13
CA GLY A 56 11.47 7.99 4.06
C GLY A 56 11.78 8.63 2.71
N ARG A 57 11.89 9.91 2.68
CA ARG A 57 12.49 10.71 1.62
C ARG A 57 11.77 10.87 0.31
N GLY A 58 10.47 10.87 0.36
CA GLY A 58 9.83 11.60 -0.70
C GLY A 58 10.13 13.06 -0.43
N LYS A 59 10.90 13.69 -1.29
CA LYS A 59 11.10 15.12 -1.21
C LYS A 59 9.83 15.87 -1.44
N HIS A 60 8.89 15.22 -2.00
CA HIS A 60 7.65 15.81 -2.35
C HIS A 60 6.60 14.96 -1.76
N ILE A 61 6.18 15.40 -0.68
CA ILE A 61 4.90 15.09 -0.22
C ILE A 61 3.99 15.76 -1.22
N SER A 62 3.49 15.01 -2.14
CA SER A 62 2.34 15.53 -2.83
C SER A 62 1.22 15.39 -1.83
N GLU A 63 1.10 16.42 -1.05
CA GLU A 63 0.05 16.53 -0.07
C GLU A 63 -1.30 16.76 -0.71
N ILE A 64 -1.32 16.79 -2.02
CA ILE A 64 -2.56 17.03 -2.72
C ILE A 64 -3.17 15.68 -3.01
N SER A 65 -4.05 15.25 -2.13
CA SER A 65 -4.90 14.12 -2.44
C SER A 65 -6.03 14.62 -3.33
N HIS A 66 -5.95 14.29 -4.58
CA HIS A 66 -7.09 14.50 -5.47
C HIS A 66 -8.15 13.45 -5.15
N PRO A 67 -9.42 13.77 -5.33
CA PRO A 67 -10.51 12.90 -4.91
C PRO A 67 -10.50 11.48 -5.45
N HIS A 68 -9.83 11.21 -6.53
CA HIS A 68 -9.79 9.86 -7.11
C HIS A 68 -8.41 9.24 -7.09
N GLU A 69 -7.51 9.82 -6.33
CA GLU A 69 -6.16 9.28 -6.24
C GLU A 69 -5.95 8.53 -4.94
N VAL A 70 -5.01 7.58 -4.99
CA VAL A 70 -4.63 6.86 -3.78
C VAL A 70 -3.92 7.79 -2.82
N GLN A 71 -4.07 7.54 -1.53
CA GLN A 71 -3.34 8.29 -0.52
C GLN A 71 -1.93 7.75 -0.42
N ILE A 72 -0.96 8.65 -0.31
CA ILE A 72 0.44 8.25 -0.19
C ILE A 72 1.04 8.94 1.02
N PHE A 73 1.64 8.14 1.90
CA PHE A 73 2.36 8.65 3.06
C PHE A 73 3.84 8.32 2.92
N TYR A 74 4.67 9.25 3.33
CA TYR A 74 6.12 9.03 3.41
C TYR A 74 6.53 9.08 4.87
N ALA A 75 7.30 8.09 5.30
CA ALA A 75 7.84 8.11 6.66
C ALA A 75 8.86 9.24 6.75
N ARG A 76 8.70 10.08 7.76
CA ARG A 76 9.60 11.19 7.98
C ARG A 76 10.81 10.75 8.79
N ARG A 77 11.78 11.63 8.92
CA ARG A 77 12.95 11.37 9.74
C ARG A 77 12.51 10.92 11.14
N GLY A 78 13.07 9.82 11.59
CA GLY A 78 12.70 9.26 12.89
C GLY A 78 11.49 8.35 12.88
N GLN A 79 10.84 8.19 11.73
CA GLN A 79 9.71 7.29 11.57
C GLN A 79 10.05 6.19 10.59
N THR A 80 9.37 5.06 10.72
CA THR A 80 9.47 3.97 9.74
C THR A 80 8.12 3.77 9.07
N ALA A 81 8.14 3.21 7.87
CA ALA A 81 6.90 2.83 7.20
C ALA A 81 6.12 1.84 8.05
N ASP A 82 6.81 0.88 8.67
CA ASP A 82 6.17 -0.10 9.55
C ASP A 82 5.37 0.56 10.67
N ALA A 83 5.95 1.58 11.32
CA ALA A 83 5.27 2.26 12.42
C ALA A 83 4.00 2.97 11.94
N ILE A 84 4.06 3.58 10.76
CA ILE A 84 2.89 4.24 10.18
C ILE A 84 1.82 3.22 9.84
N ILE A 85 2.20 2.11 9.20
CA ILE A 85 1.26 1.05 8.82
C ILE A 85 0.58 0.47 10.05
N GLU A 86 1.33 0.19 11.11
CA GLU A 86 0.78 -0.35 12.34
C GLU A 86 -0.20 0.62 13.00
N ARG A 87 0.14 1.91 12.98
CA ARG A 87 -0.74 2.93 13.54
C ARG A 87 -2.05 3.02 12.75
N LEU A 88 -1.96 3.00 11.42
CA LEU A 88 -3.15 3.06 10.58
C LEU A 88 -4.02 1.82 10.77
N ALA A 89 -3.39 0.63 10.80
CA ALA A 89 -4.12 -0.61 11.00
C ALA A 89 -4.83 -0.62 12.36
N SER A 90 -4.12 -0.21 13.41
CA SER A 90 -4.68 -0.17 14.75
C SER A 90 -5.86 0.79 14.83
N LYS A 91 -5.75 1.94 14.17
CA LYS A 91 -6.78 2.97 14.23
C LYS A 91 -8.02 2.58 13.43
N TYR A 92 -7.84 1.98 12.26
CA TYR A 92 -8.94 1.78 11.34
C TYR A 92 -9.53 0.37 11.34
N ALA A 93 -8.80 -0.65 11.77
CA ALA A 93 -9.29 -2.03 11.72
C ALA A 93 -10.50 -2.27 12.62
N THR A 94 -10.70 -1.44 13.65
CA THR A 94 -11.86 -1.55 14.52
C THR A 94 -13.13 -0.98 13.89
N ARG A 95 -12.99 -0.20 12.83
CA ARG A 95 -14.12 0.52 12.22
C ARG A 95 -14.38 0.14 10.77
N PHE A 96 -13.36 -0.38 10.09
CA PHE A 96 -13.42 -0.67 8.67
C PHE A 96 -12.78 -2.03 8.39
N ASP A 97 -13.03 -2.55 7.20
CA ASP A 97 -12.31 -3.72 6.71
C ASP A 97 -10.94 -3.27 6.22
N VAL A 98 -9.89 -3.69 6.92
CA VAL A 98 -8.53 -3.28 6.59
C VAL A 98 -7.72 -4.50 6.17
N THR A 99 -7.07 -4.39 5.01
CA THR A 99 -6.11 -5.36 4.51
C THR A 99 -4.75 -4.66 4.39
N VAL A 100 -3.69 -5.33 4.82
CA VAL A 100 -2.33 -4.79 4.74
C VAL A 100 -1.51 -5.71 3.86
N ALA A 101 -0.87 -5.15 2.83
CA ALA A 101 0.02 -5.89 1.94
C ALA A 101 1.47 -5.61 2.33
N THR A 102 2.17 -6.61 2.82
CA THR A 102 3.56 -6.49 3.23
C THR A 102 4.24 -7.85 3.18
N SER A 103 5.55 -7.86 2.94
CA SER A 103 6.36 -9.08 3.00
C SER A 103 6.97 -9.31 4.38
N ASP A 104 6.89 -8.33 5.28
CA ASP A 104 7.49 -8.41 6.61
C ASP A 104 6.60 -9.26 7.53
N LEU A 105 7.12 -10.39 7.99
CA LEU A 105 6.34 -11.32 8.80
C LEU A 105 5.95 -10.74 10.16
N LEU A 106 6.83 -9.96 10.77
CA LEU A 106 6.51 -9.31 12.05
C LEU A 106 5.40 -8.29 11.86
N GLU A 107 5.47 -7.51 10.80
CA GLU A 107 4.43 -6.54 10.49
C GLU A 107 3.10 -7.23 10.24
N ARG A 108 3.12 -8.36 9.52
CA ARG A 108 1.90 -9.13 9.27
C ARG A 108 1.27 -9.60 10.58
N GLN A 109 2.09 -10.09 11.50
CA GLN A 109 1.60 -10.52 12.80
C GLN A 109 1.00 -9.37 13.58
N THR A 110 1.67 -8.22 13.58
CA THR A 110 1.22 -7.06 14.32
C THR A 110 -0.13 -6.54 13.80
N VAL A 111 -0.26 -6.40 12.48
CA VAL A 111 -1.52 -5.88 11.92
C VAL A 111 -2.66 -6.88 12.09
N THR A 112 -2.38 -8.17 12.04
CA THR A 112 -3.38 -9.20 12.28
C THR A 112 -3.87 -9.13 13.73
N ALA A 113 -2.98 -8.89 14.67
CA ALA A 113 -3.36 -8.71 16.07
C ALA A 113 -4.26 -7.48 16.26
N CYS A 114 -4.14 -6.48 15.38
CA CYS A 114 -5.02 -5.30 15.42
C CYS A 114 -6.38 -5.55 14.79
N GLY A 115 -6.58 -6.70 14.17
CA GLY A 115 -7.84 -7.01 13.50
C GLY A 115 -7.82 -6.85 11.98
N ALA A 116 -6.68 -6.51 11.39
CA ALA A 116 -6.55 -6.41 9.96
C ALA A 116 -6.24 -7.77 9.33
N ILE A 117 -6.50 -7.89 8.04
CA ILE A 117 -6.08 -9.05 7.25
C ILE A 117 -4.73 -8.71 6.64
N SER A 118 -3.78 -9.63 6.68
CA SER A 118 -2.49 -9.42 6.02
C SER A 118 -2.37 -10.29 4.78
N ILE A 119 -1.84 -9.71 3.71
CA ILE A 119 -1.56 -10.44 2.48
C ILE A 119 -0.14 -10.17 2.04
N SER A 120 0.40 -11.07 1.25
CA SER A 120 1.73 -10.90 0.66
C SER A 120 1.66 -9.99 -0.56
N PRO A 121 2.79 -9.44 -1.01
CA PRO A 121 2.81 -8.70 -2.28
C PRO A 121 2.35 -9.54 -3.46
N GLU A 122 2.62 -10.86 -3.46
CA GLU A 122 2.18 -11.76 -4.51
C GLU A 122 0.66 -11.92 -4.52
N GLU A 123 0.06 -12.05 -3.34
CA GLU A 123 -1.39 -12.08 -3.24
C GLU A 123 -2.03 -10.79 -3.72
N LEU A 124 -1.40 -9.66 -3.40
CA LEU A 124 -1.88 -8.37 -3.89
C LEU A 124 -1.87 -8.34 -5.40
N ARG A 125 -0.80 -8.82 -6.01
CA ARG A 125 -0.69 -8.84 -7.47
C ARG A 125 -1.79 -9.69 -8.09
N GLU A 126 -2.10 -10.83 -7.48
CA GLU A 126 -3.18 -11.68 -7.94
C GLU A 126 -4.54 -10.98 -7.85
N ARG A 127 -4.78 -10.26 -6.75
CA ARG A 127 -6.03 -9.52 -6.58
C ARG A 127 -6.18 -8.43 -7.63
N ILE A 128 -5.10 -7.73 -7.94
CA ILE A 128 -5.12 -6.69 -8.97
C ILE A 128 -5.42 -7.32 -10.33
N GLY A 129 -4.79 -8.44 -10.65
CA GLY A 129 -5.05 -9.14 -11.89
C GLY A 129 -6.50 -9.61 -12.01
N ALA A 130 -7.05 -10.14 -10.93
CA ALA A 130 -8.44 -10.58 -10.91
C ALA A 130 -9.40 -9.41 -11.13
N ALA A 131 -9.14 -8.27 -10.49
CA ALA A 131 -9.98 -7.08 -10.64
C ALA A 131 -9.91 -6.54 -12.07
N ARG A 132 -8.73 -6.57 -12.68
CA ARG A 132 -8.55 -6.13 -14.06
C ARG A 132 -9.41 -6.95 -15.02
N ASN A 133 -9.52 -8.25 -14.78
CA ASN A 133 -10.25 -9.15 -15.67
C ASN A 133 -11.76 -9.04 -15.52
N VAL A 134 -12.24 -8.46 -14.43
CA VAL A 134 -13.67 -8.39 -14.13
C VAL A 134 -14.25 -7.02 -14.45
N LYS A 135 -13.42 -6.01 -14.57
CA LYS A 135 -13.90 -4.64 -14.77
C LYS A 135 -14.70 -4.47 -16.05
#